data_f95205bcb9b87e5812861233418ced4b
#
_entry.id   f95205bcb9b87e5812861233418ced4b
#
_cell.length_a   1.000
_cell.length_b   1.000
_cell.length_c   1.000
_cell.angle_alpha   90.00
_cell.angle_beta   90.00
_cell.angle_gamma   90.00
#
_symmetry.space_group_name_H-M   'P 1'
#
loop_
_entity.id
_entity.type
_entity.pdbx_description
1 polymer ?
#
loop_
_entity_poly.entity_id
_entity_poly.type
_entity_poly.pdbx_seq_one_letter_code
_entity_poly.pdbx_strand_id
1 'polypeptide(L)'
;MYTEKQIKGYAVALRNALAKRNLELTHAQSLELLSEALGEKSWNHLSAKLLQRSSGHQVNDIPMGRSLVGRDELECYVVRVEGSAPKRTLVIQCKETRPNAFASLMQFVDAKTYLESRVKLTAQVSTIDAGPTSLWIRVDGKPRNTLAFDNMRDVPPYRALEGTNDWMPIELVLDVPSGADIVNFGCMLSGKGIARFRDITFTKVDKSVPISARRLYGGDEPTNLGFN
;
A
#
# COMPACT_ATOMS: atom_id res chain seq x y z
N MET A 1 -16.50 -14.15 18.68
CA MET A 1 -16.59 -14.35 17.21
C MET A 1 -15.15 -14.39 16.70
N TYR A 2 -14.78 -15.34 15.84
CA TYR A 2 -13.38 -15.52 15.45
C TYR A 2 -13.01 -14.63 14.26
N THR A 3 -11.77 -14.13 14.26
CA THR A 3 -11.14 -13.45 13.12
C THR A 3 -10.31 -14.45 12.29
N GLU A 4 -9.98 -14.11 11.04
CA GLU A 4 -9.12 -14.95 10.19
C GLU A 4 -7.75 -15.21 10.85
N LYS A 5 -7.16 -14.20 11.49
CA LYS A 5 -5.91 -14.30 12.25
C LYS A 5 -5.99 -15.31 13.41
N GLN A 6 -7.12 -15.30 14.13
CA GLN A 6 -7.35 -16.25 15.21
C GLN A 6 -7.49 -17.68 14.70
N ILE A 7 -8.23 -17.89 13.60
CA ILE A 7 -8.36 -19.23 12.99
C ILE A 7 -7.01 -19.76 12.48
N LYS A 8 -6.19 -18.92 11.82
CA LYS A 8 -4.82 -19.28 11.44
C LYS A 8 -3.94 -19.61 12.66
N GLY A 9 -4.09 -18.90 13.75
CA GLY A 9 -3.43 -19.21 15.02
C GLY A 9 -3.87 -20.55 15.61
N TYR A 10 -5.16 -20.86 15.58
CA TYR A 10 -5.68 -22.16 16.02
C TYR A 10 -5.24 -23.32 15.11
N ALA A 11 -5.09 -23.08 13.80
CA ALA A 11 -4.54 -24.09 12.88
C ALA A 11 -3.09 -24.47 13.22
N VAL A 12 -2.28 -23.49 13.57
CA VAL A 12 -0.90 -23.73 14.04
C VAL A 12 -0.91 -24.48 15.37
N ALA A 13 -1.75 -24.09 16.32
CA ALA A 13 -1.87 -24.74 17.61
C ALA A 13 -2.36 -26.19 17.50
N LEU A 14 -3.37 -26.44 16.65
CA LEU A 14 -3.90 -27.77 16.34
C LEU A 14 -2.81 -28.67 15.74
N ARG A 15 -2.08 -28.19 14.74
CA ARG A 15 -0.98 -28.92 14.12
C ARG A 15 0.08 -29.32 15.15
N ASN A 16 0.48 -28.39 16.00
CA ASN A 16 1.47 -28.64 17.04
C ASN A 16 0.97 -29.66 18.09
N ALA A 17 -0.30 -29.60 18.45
CA ALA A 17 -0.93 -30.54 19.38
C ALA A 17 -1.03 -31.96 18.81
N LEU A 18 -1.32 -32.10 17.52
CA LEU A 18 -1.41 -33.37 16.81
C LEU A 18 -0.02 -34.00 16.57
N ALA A 19 0.98 -33.19 16.24
CA ALA A 19 2.36 -33.66 16.08
C ALA A 19 2.89 -34.32 17.37
N LYS A 20 2.52 -33.82 18.56
CA LYS A 20 2.84 -34.46 19.86
C LYS A 20 2.18 -35.83 20.05
N ARG A 21 1.21 -36.20 19.24
CA ARG A 21 0.50 -37.50 19.23
C ARG A 21 0.85 -38.38 18.02
N ASN A 22 1.96 -38.04 17.36
CA ASN A 22 2.42 -38.70 16.11
C ASN A 22 1.43 -38.61 14.94
N LEU A 23 0.62 -37.55 14.91
CA LEU A 23 -0.30 -37.25 13.81
C LEU A 23 0.21 -36.01 13.11
N GLU A 24 0.73 -36.14 11.90
CA GLU A 24 1.23 -35.03 11.11
C GLU A 24 0.15 -34.45 10.19
N LEU A 25 -0.03 -33.15 10.25
CA LEU A 25 -0.88 -32.40 9.35
C LEU A 25 -0.10 -31.25 8.72
N THR A 26 -0.37 -31.00 7.45
CA THR A 26 0.06 -29.74 6.81
C THR A 26 -0.74 -28.56 7.36
N HIS A 27 -0.23 -27.33 7.17
CA HIS A 27 -0.97 -26.14 7.55
C HIS A 27 -2.31 -26.02 6.81
N ALA A 28 -2.34 -26.38 5.52
CA ALA A 28 -3.57 -26.38 4.74
C ALA A 28 -4.61 -27.37 5.30
N GLN A 29 -4.20 -28.61 5.61
CA GLN A 29 -5.09 -29.61 6.22
C GLN A 29 -5.63 -29.15 7.57
N SER A 30 -4.84 -28.49 8.41
CA SER A 30 -5.31 -27.97 9.69
C SER A 30 -6.33 -26.82 9.54
N LEU A 31 -6.22 -26.02 8.50
CA LEU A 31 -7.20 -25.00 8.18
C LEU A 31 -8.52 -25.60 7.67
N GLU A 32 -8.44 -26.64 6.81
CA GLU A 32 -9.63 -27.36 6.33
C GLU A 32 -10.38 -28.04 7.49
N LEU A 33 -9.68 -28.77 8.36
CA LEU A 33 -10.28 -29.42 9.54
C LEU A 33 -10.96 -28.41 10.47
N LEU A 34 -10.35 -27.25 10.71
CA LEU A 34 -10.98 -26.21 11.51
C LEU A 34 -12.22 -25.65 10.82
N SER A 35 -12.20 -25.52 9.49
CA SER A 35 -13.34 -25.04 8.74
C SER A 35 -14.51 -26.01 8.82
N GLU A 36 -14.26 -27.30 8.69
CA GLU A 36 -15.26 -28.37 8.86
C GLU A 36 -15.82 -28.38 10.31
N ALA A 37 -14.94 -28.28 11.31
CA ALA A 37 -15.34 -28.22 12.72
C ALA A 37 -16.21 -26.99 13.05
N LEU A 38 -16.07 -25.92 12.28
CA LEU A 38 -16.88 -24.70 12.38
C LEU A 38 -18.13 -24.74 11.48
N GLY A 39 -18.41 -25.88 10.83
CA GLY A 39 -19.60 -26.08 9.98
C GLY A 39 -19.50 -25.45 8.60
N GLU A 40 -18.30 -25.14 8.14
CA GLU A 40 -18.06 -24.53 6.84
C GLU A 40 -17.52 -25.57 5.82
N LYS A 41 -17.83 -25.37 4.54
CA LYS A 41 -17.52 -26.35 3.48
C LYS A 41 -16.01 -26.47 3.17
N SER A 42 -15.24 -25.43 3.43
CA SER A 42 -13.79 -25.39 3.18
C SER A 42 -13.18 -24.15 3.84
N TRP A 43 -11.85 -24.11 3.94
CA TRP A 43 -11.11 -22.93 4.37
C TRP A 43 -11.40 -21.70 3.51
N ASN A 44 -11.46 -21.86 2.20
CA ASN A 44 -11.76 -20.76 1.28
C ASN A 44 -13.16 -20.18 1.56
N HIS A 45 -14.15 -21.03 1.86
CA HIS A 45 -15.50 -20.59 2.20
C HIS A 45 -15.53 -19.89 3.57
N LEU A 46 -14.85 -20.46 4.57
CA LEU A 46 -14.72 -19.83 5.90
C LEU A 46 -14.00 -18.49 5.82
N SER A 47 -12.86 -18.45 5.14
CA SER A 47 -12.06 -17.23 4.98
C SER A 47 -12.85 -16.13 4.28
N ALA A 48 -13.54 -16.43 3.18
CA ALA A 48 -14.42 -15.49 2.49
C ALA A 48 -15.53 -14.96 3.42
N LYS A 49 -16.14 -15.85 4.23
CA LYS A 49 -17.20 -15.50 5.18
C LYS A 49 -16.67 -14.69 6.37
N LEU A 50 -15.45 -14.97 6.84
CA LEU A 50 -14.78 -14.17 7.86
C LEU A 50 -14.39 -12.80 7.31
N LEU A 51 -13.91 -12.73 6.09
CA LEU A 51 -13.67 -11.48 5.37
C LEU A 51 -14.96 -10.69 5.16
N GLN A 52 -16.06 -11.32 4.76
CA GLN A 52 -17.38 -10.68 4.65
C GLN A 52 -17.93 -10.24 6.02
N ARG A 53 -17.67 -10.98 7.10
CA ARG A 53 -18.11 -10.66 8.46
C ARG A 53 -17.22 -9.62 9.16
N SER A 54 -15.94 -9.62 8.89
CA SER A 54 -15.06 -8.50 9.26
C SER A 54 -15.40 -7.24 8.46
N SER A 55 -16.00 -7.41 7.27
CA SER A 55 -16.59 -6.34 6.45
C SER A 55 -18.03 -5.94 6.88
N GLY A 56 -18.58 -6.48 7.96
CA GLY A 56 -19.73 -5.84 8.68
C GLY A 56 -19.41 -4.41 9.14
N HIS A 57 -18.16 -4.01 9.00
CA HIS A 57 -17.66 -2.66 9.04
C HIS A 57 -16.77 -2.42 7.82
N GLN A 58 -17.39 -1.86 6.77
CA GLN A 58 -16.77 -1.16 5.63
C GLN A 58 -16.38 -2.00 4.42
N VAL A 59 -17.25 -1.93 3.44
CA VAL A 59 -16.96 -2.23 2.05
C VAL A 59 -15.82 -1.31 1.60
N ASN A 60 -14.61 -1.87 1.48
CA ASN A 60 -13.56 -1.25 0.71
C ASN A 60 -13.96 -1.41 -0.77
N ASP A 61 -14.58 -0.40 -1.34
CA ASP A 61 -14.90 -0.36 -2.78
C ASP A 61 -13.61 -0.07 -3.56
N ILE A 62 -12.81 -1.14 -3.75
CA ILE A 62 -11.52 -1.04 -4.42
C ILE A 62 -11.76 -1.12 -5.91
N PRO A 63 -11.41 -0.09 -6.69
CA PRO A 63 -11.54 -0.09 -8.13
C PRO A 63 -10.74 -1.22 -8.79
N MET A 64 -11.29 -1.77 -9.89
CA MET A 64 -10.62 -2.81 -10.68
C MET A 64 -9.19 -2.37 -11.05
N GLY A 65 -8.23 -3.30 -10.98
CA GLY A 65 -6.82 -3.06 -11.30
C GLY A 65 -6.04 -2.35 -10.20
N ARG A 66 -6.63 -2.16 -9.01
CA ARG A 66 -5.95 -1.61 -7.86
C ARG A 66 -5.91 -2.60 -6.70
N SER A 67 -4.95 -2.42 -5.79
CA SER A 67 -4.78 -3.25 -4.60
C SER A 67 -4.66 -2.36 -3.36
N LEU A 68 -5.30 -2.80 -2.29
CA LEU A 68 -5.14 -2.19 -0.98
C LEU A 68 -3.94 -2.84 -0.28
N VAL A 69 -2.99 -2.02 0.13
CA VAL A 69 -1.81 -2.46 0.88
C VAL A 69 -1.63 -1.59 2.11
N GLY A 70 -1.04 -2.15 3.14
CA GLY A 70 -0.76 -1.45 4.39
C GLY A 70 0.16 -2.27 5.28
N ARG A 71 0.61 -1.64 6.35
CA ARG A 71 1.35 -2.29 7.44
C ARG A 71 0.43 -2.29 8.65
N ASP A 72 0.49 -3.36 9.43
CA ASP A 72 -0.16 -3.55 10.71
C ASP A 72 -1.54 -2.87 10.84
N GLU A 73 -2.58 -3.65 11.14
CA GLU A 73 -3.92 -3.13 11.42
C GLU A 73 -4.59 -2.37 10.25
N LEU A 74 -4.45 -2.91 9.02
CA LEU A 74 -5.17 -2.39 7.85
C LEU A 74 -6.69 -2.29 8.09
N GLU A 75 -7.23 -3.07 9.02
CA GLU A 75 -8.61 -3.04 9.49
C GLU A 75 -9.02 -1.71 10.15
N CYS A 76 -8.07 -0.90 10.63
CA CYS A 76 -8.34 0.44 11.13
C CYS A 76 -8.64 1.45 10.03
N TYR A 77 -8.32 1.11 8.79
CA TYR A 77 -8.51 1.97 7.64
C TYR A 77 -9.76 1.59 6.85
N VAL A 78 -10.43 2.63 6.38
CA VAL A 78 -11.52 2.56 5.42
C VAL A 78 -11.03 3.14 4.11
N VAL A 79 -11.15 2.38 3.06
CA VAL A 79 -10.85 2.85 1.71
C VAL A 79 -12.12 2.73 0.88
N ARG A 80 -12.58 3.84 0.34
CA ARG A 80 -13.79 3.89 -0.49
C ARG A 80 -13.66 4.89 -1.62
N VAL A 81 -14.49 4.76 -2.63
CA VAL A 81 -14.61 5.72 -3.71
C VAL A 81 -15.94 6.44 -3.57
N GLU A 82 -15.91 7.76 -3.51
CA GLU A 82 -17.08 8.62 -3.43
C GLU A 82 -17.35 9.29 -4.79
N GLY A 83 -18.61 9.60 -5.08
CA GLY A 83 -19.02 10.25 -6.31
C GLY A 83 -19.19 9.28 -7.49
N SER A 84 -19.60 9.82 -8.62
CA SER A 84 -19.80 9.09 -9.88
C SER A 84 -18.84 9.59 -10.97
N ALA A 85 -18.56 8.74 -11.96
CA ALA A 85 -17.75 9.15 -13.10
C ALA A 85 -18.32 10.42 -13.78
N PRO A 86 -17.50 11.37 -14.22
CA PRO A 86 -16.04 11.36 -14.17
C PRO A 86 -15.42 11.85 -12.85
N LYS A 87 -16.23 12.37 -11.91
CA LYS A 87 -15.76 13.04 -10.67
C LYS A 87 -15.73 12.05 -9.49
N ARG A 88 -14.82 11.08 -9.52
CA ARG A 88 -14.63 10.13 -8.41
C ARG A 88 -13.51 10.60 -7.49
N THR A 89 -13.73 10.41 -6.19
CA THR A 89 -12.76 10.74 -5.13
C THR A 89 -12.45 9.46 -4.35
N LEU A 90 -11.17 9.09 -4.31
CA LEU A 90 -10.66 8.08 -3.39
C LEU A 90 -10.61 8.69 -1.99
N VAL A 91 -11.16 8.01 -1.00
CA VAL A 91 -11.08 8.37 0.41
C VAL A 91 -10.37 7.27 1.17
N ILE A 92 -9.33 7.63 1.89
CA ILE A 92 -8.64 6.79 2.87
C ILE A 92 -8.85 7.43 4.23
N GLN A 93 -9.43 6.69 5.16
CA GLN A 93 -9.76 7.19 6.50
C GLN A 93 -9.25 6.20 7.54
N CYS A 94 -8.50 6.70 8.53
CA CYS A 94 -8.18 5.94 9.74
C CYS A 94 -9.09 6.41 10.87
N LYS A 95 -9.78 5.47 11.50
CA LYS A 95 -10.70 5.74 12.62
C LYS A 95 -10.01 5.93 13.95
N GLU A 96 -8.80 5.42 14.07
CA GLU A 96 -8.03 5.41 15.29
C GLU A 96 -6.66 6.05 15.09
N THR A 97 -6.06 6.54 16.17
CA THR A 97 -4.69 7.03 16.12
C THR A 97 -3.72 5.84 16.12
N ARG A 98 -3.08 5.59 14.97
CA ARG A 98 -2.14 4.49 14.78
C ARG A 98 -0.85 5.03 14.13
N PRO A 99 0.14 5.48 14.93
CA PRO A 99 1.31 6.22 14.40
C PRO A 99 2.18 5.41 13.43
N ASN A 100 2.20 4.08 13.55
CA ASN A 100 3.05 3.20 12.73
C ASN A 100 2.29 2.48 11.61
N ALA A 101 0.95 2.63 11.53
CA ALA A 101 0.14 2.01 10.51
C ALA A 101 -0.01 2.93 9.29
N PHE A 102 -0.26 2.34 8.13
CA PHE A 102 -0.65 3.06 6.92
C PHE A 102 -1.58 2.21 6.07
N ALA A 103 -2.38 2.88 5.25
CA ALA A 103 -3.10 2.27 4.15
C ALA A 103 -2.76 2.98 2.85
N SER A 104 -2.60 2.21 1.79
CA SER A 104 -2.34 2.72 0.46
C SER A 104 -3.18 1.98 -0.57
N LEU A 105 -3.84 2.74 -1.44
CA LEU A 105 -4.40 2.19 -2.67
C LEU A 105 -3.34 2.30 -3.77
N MET A 106 -2.88 1.15 -4.26
CA MET A 106 -1.82 1.07 -5.25
C MET A 106 -2.28 0.45 -6.56
N GLN A 107 -1.51 0.73 -7.59
CA GLN A 107 -1.53 0.06 -8.88
C GLN A 107 -0.09 -0.27 -9.28
N PHE A 108 0.08 -1.31 -10.10
CA PHE A 108 1.34 -1.59 -10.75
C PHE A 108 1.15 -1.73 -12.26
N VAL A 109 2.21 -1.43 -12.99
CA VAL A 109 2.27 -1.58 -14.44
C VAL A 109 3.59 -2.22 -14.84
N ASP A 110 3.61 -2.92 -15.96
CA ASP A 110 4.84 -3.39 -16.60
C ASP A 110 5.73 -2.17 -16.93
N ALA A 111 7.00 -2.23 -16.57
CA ALA A 111 7.93 -1.13 -16.80
C ALA A 111 8.33 -0.96 -18.27
N LYS A 112 8.09 -1.97 -19.13
CA LYS A 112 8.54 -2.00 -20.52
C LYS A 112 8.23 -0.73 -21.31
N THR A 113 7.03 -0.18 -21.12
CA THR A 113 6.61 1.07 -21.78
C THR A 113 7.33 2.30 -21.23
N TYR A 114 7.84 2.23 -20.00
CA TYR A 114 8.40 3.35 -19.25
C TYR A 114 9.93 3.31 -19.13
N LEU A 115 10.60 2.29 -19.64
CA LEU A 115 12.06 2.15 -19.55
C LEU A 115 12.77 3.43 -20.04
N GLU A 116 13.82 3.83 -19.31
CA GLU A 116 14.68 5.00 -19.58
C GLU A 116 13.92 6.33 -19.70
N SER A 117 12.65 6.35 -19.24
CA SER A 117 11.83 7.57 -19.25
C SER A 117 11.66 8.15 -17.85
N ARG A 118 11.27 9.41 -17.79
CA ARG A 118 10.84 10.10 -16.58
C ARG A 118 9.33 10.00 -16.49
N VAL A 119 8.82 9.63 -15.31
CA VAL A 119 7.38 9.54 -15.04
C VAL A 119 6.96 10.53 -13.98
N LYS A 120 5.73 11.00 -14.10
CA LYS A 120 5.10 11.94 -13.18
C LYS A 120 3.76 11.38 -12.72
N LEU A 121 3.59 11.28 -11.41
CA LEU A 121 2.33 10.98 -10.74
C LEU A 121 1.79 12.26 -10.12
N THR A 122 0.53 12.60 -10.41
CA THR A 122 -0.12 13.78 -9.83
C THR A 122 -1.45 13.41 -9.19
N ALA A 123 -1.89 14.22 -8.23
CA ALA A 123 -3.24 14.17 -7.69
C ALA A 123 -3.63 15.52 -7.10
N GLN A 124 -4.94 15.79 -7.03
CA GLN A 124 -5.52 16.76 -6.10
C GLN A 124 -5.78 16.04 -4.78
N VAL A 125 -5.34 16.61 -3.67
CA VAL A 125 -5.44 16.03 -2.34
C VAL A 125 -6.05 17.00 -1.36
N SER A 126 -6.97 16.55 -0.52
CA SER A 126 -7.46 17.26 0.65
C SER A 126 -7.39 16.37 1.88
N THR A 127 -7.17 16.96 3.06
CA THR A 127 -6.98 16.21 4.30
C THR A 127 -7.76 16.83 5.44
N ILE A 128 -8.17 15.99 6.42
CA ILE A 128 -8.81 16.42 7.66
C ILE A 128 -8.13 15.70 8.82
N ASP A 129 -7.48 16.45 9.69
CA ASP A 129 -6.73 15.95 10.87
C ASP A 129 -5.86 14.74 10.52
N ALA A 130 -5.27 14.76 9.33
CA ALA A 130 -4.56 13.63 8.76
C ALA A 130 -3.10 13.58 9.22
N GLY A 131 -2.61 12.38 9.45
CA GLY A 131 -1.19 12.10 9.47
C GLY A 131 -0.59 12.20 8.06
N PRO A 132 0.69 11.85 7.89
CA PRO A 132 1.37 11.99 6.61
C PRO A 132 0.60 11.36 5.46
N THR A 133 0.18 12.20 4.51
CA THR A 133 -0.60 11.87 3.33
C THR A 133 0.23 12.16 2.09
N SER A 134 0.40 11.17 1.22
CA SER A 134 1.36 11.26 0.13
C SER A 134 0.98 10.44 -1.10
N LEU A 135 1.64 10.76 -2.21
CA LEU A 135 1.84 9.85 -3.33
C LEU A 135 3.13 9.06 -3.12
N TRP A 136 3.27 7.95 -3.84
CA TRP A 136 4.52 7.21 -3.89
C TRP A 136 4.69 6.49 -5.22
N ILE A 137 5.94 6.32 -5.65
CA ILE A 137 6.34 5.51 -6.80
C ILE A 137 7.50 4.63 -6.36
N ARG A 138 7.47 3.34 -6.75
CA ARG A 138 8.58 2.40 -6.59
C ARG A 138 8.81 1.67 -7.90
N VAL A 139 10.04 1.67 -8.33
CA VAL A 139 10.50 0.96 -9.52
C VAL A 139 11.30 -0.26 -9.05
N ASP A 140 10.85 -1.43 -9.43
CA ASP A 140 11.49 -2.70 -9.08
C ASP A 140 12.10 -3.34 -10.34
N GLY A 141 13.28 -3.93 -10.18
CA GLY A 141 13.97 -4.75 -11.19
C GLY A 141 13.89 -6.24 -10.86
N LYS A 142 14.58 -7.06 -11.66
CA LYS A 142 14.74 -8.51 -11.41
C LYS A 142 16.12 -8.78 -10.78
N PRO A 143 16.21 -9.70 -9.78
CA PRO A 143 15.16 -10.35 -9.00
C PRO A 143 14.65 -9.45 -7.87
N ARG A 144 13.56 -8.73 -8.06
CA ARG A 144 12.82 -7.90 -7.08
C ARG A 144 13.68 -6.99 -6.18
N ASN A 145 14.63 -6.30 -6.75
CA ASN A 145 15.39 -5.24 -6.10
C ASN A 145 14.75 -3.88 -6.43
N THR A 146 14.65 -3.01 -5.44
CA THR A 146 14.16 -1.65 -5.65
C THR A 146 15.25 -0.82 -6.32
N LEU A 147 14.97 -0.35 -7.54
CA LEU A 147 15.86 0.48 -8.34
C LEU A 147 15.69 1.98 -8.07
N ALA A 148 14.44 2.39 -7.81
CA ALA A 148 14.11 3.76 -7.46
C ALA A 148 12.86 3.81 -6.58
N PHE A 149 12.83 4.74 -5.62
CA PHE A 149 11.71 4.90 -4.71
C PHE A 149 11.59 6.34 -4.22
N ASP A 150 10.36 6.84 -4.19
CA ASP A 150 10.02 8.09 -3.52
C ASP A 150 8.59 7.97 -2.99
N ASN A 151 8.40 8.31 -1.71
CA ASN A 151 7.10 8.32 -1.03
C ASN A 151 6.77 9.68 -0.42
N MET A 152 7.49 10.72 -0.79
CA MET A 152 7.34 12.09 -0.30
C MET A 152 7.62 12.27 1.21
N ARG A 153 7.99 11.20 1.93
CA ARG A 153 8.14 11.17 3.40
C ARG A 153 9.56 10.91 3.88
N ASP A 154 10.21 9.92 3.26
CA ASP A 154 11.43 9.34 3.83
C ASP A 154 12.69 10.12 3.43
N VAL A 155 12.57 10.99 2.42
CA VAL A 155 13.69 11.79 1.91
C VAL A 155 13.33 13.28 1.88
N PRO A 156 14.12 14.15 2.52
CA PRO A 156 13.93 15.58 2.43
C PRO A 156 14.05 16.14 0.99
N PRO A 157 13.35 17.22 0.67
CA PRO A 157 12.38 17.89 1.53
C PRO A 157 11.14 17.01 1.72
N TYR A 158 10.66 16.92 2.97
CA TYR A 158 9.44 16.20 3.28
C TYR A 158 8.26 16.93 2.63
N ARG A 159 7.53 16.22 1.78
CA ARG A 159 6.48 16.79 0.91
C ARG A 159 5.10 16.19 1.17
N ALA A 160 4.99 15.27 2.13
CA ALA A 160 3.72 14.72 2.57
C ALA A 160 2.87 15.83 3.21
N LEU A 161 1.57 15.83 2.92
CA LEU A 161 0.62 16.73 3.58
C LEU A 161 0.26 16.19 4.96
N GLU A 162 0.17 17.06 5.96
CA GLU A 162 -0.27 16.71 7.31
C GLU A 162 -1.32 17.70 7.81
N GLY A 163 -2.16 17.27 8.76
CA GLY A 163 -3.20 18.09 9.36
C GLY A 163 -4.43 18.25 8.46
N THR A 164 -4.99 19.45 8.44
CA THR A 164 -6.18 19.79 7.65
C THR A 164 -5.79 20.72 6.50
N ASN A 165 -6.03 20.29 5.28
CA ASN A 165 -5.71 21.03 4.07
C ASN A 165 -6.90 20.97 3.10
N ASP A 166 -7.22 22.09 2.48
CA ASP A 166 -8.10 22.15 1.33
C ASP A 166 -7.45 21.45 0.11
N TRP A 167 -8.18 21.34 -0.99
CA TRP A 167 -7.68 20.71 -2.20
C TRP A 167 -6.39 21.38 -2.71
N MET A 168 -5.32 20.60 -2.68
CA MET A 168 -3.98 21.03 -3.13
C MET A 168 -3.45 20.07 -4.19
N PRO A 169 -2.80 20.56 -5.24
CA PRO A 169 -2.09 19.72 -6.17
C PRO A 169 -0.81 19.19 -5.51
N ILE A 170 -0.59 17.88 -5.62
CA ILE A 170 0.69 17.26 -5.28
C ILE A 170 1.22 16.47 -6.46
N GLU A 171 2.52 16.40 -6.58
CA GLU A 171 3.17 15.67 -7.67
C GLU A 171 4.44 14.95 -7.20
N LEU A 172 4.77 13.91 -7.92
CA LEU A 172 5.97 13.12 -7.73
C LEU A 172 6.56 12.75 -9.09
N VAL A 173 7.84 13.01 -9.28
CA VAL A 173 8.57 12.76 -10.54
C VAL A 173 9.77 11.87 -10.26
N LEU A 174 9.89 10.77 -11.01
CA LEU A 174 10.92 9.77 -10.83
C LEU A 174 11.41 9.23 -12.18
N ASP A 175 12.70 8.88 -12.27
CA ASP A 175 13.24 8.18 -13.44
C ASP A 175 13.01 6.67 -13.33
N VAL A 176 12.70 6.04 -14.45
CA VAL A 176 12.57 4.59 -14.60
C VAL A 176 13.82 4.06 -15.28
N PRO A 177 14.72 3.35 -14.57
CA PRO A 177 15.96 2.82 -15.15
C PRO A 177 15.70 1.73 -16.20
N SER A 178 16.72 1.46 -17.06
CA SER A 178 16.65 0.41 -18.08
C SER A 178 16.46 -1.00 -17.54
N GLY A 179 16.91 -1.27 -16.30
CA GLY A 179 16.72 -2.56 -15.62
C GLY A 179 15.38 -2.77 -14.93
N ALA A 180 14.42 -1.84 -15.10
CA ALA A 180 13.11 -1.93 -14.46
C ALA A 180 12.24 -3.05 -15.05
N ASP A 181 11.50 -3.74 -14.19
CA ASP A 181 10.53 -4.78 -14.53
C ASP A 181 9.09 -4.31 -14.24
N ILE A 182 8.88 -3.67 -13.09
CA ILE A 182 7.58 -3.22 -12.62
C ILE A 182 7.69 -1.80 -12.08
N VAL A 183 6.70 -0.97 -12.38
CA VAL A 183 6.48 0.32 -11.72
C VAL A 183 5.24 0.23 -10.85
N ASN A 184 5.42 0.42 -9.56
CA ASN A 184 4.34 0.47 -8.57
C ASN A 184 4.11 1.93 -8.18
N PHE A 185 2.86 2.33 -8.01
CA PHE A 185 2.52 3.69 -7.55
C PHE A 185 1.19 3.72 -6.83
N GLY A 186 1.00 4.71 -5.97
CA GLY A 186 -0.23 4.81 -5.20
C GLY A 186 -0.39 6.07 -4.38
N CYS A 187 -1.54 6.10 -3.69
CA CYS A 187 -1.92 7.12 -2.72
C CYS A 187 -1.87 6.52 -1.32
N MET A 188 -1.38 7.24 -0.33
CA MET A 188 -1.16 6.71 1.01
C MET A 188 -1.58 7.69 2.10
N LEU A 189 -2.22 7.17 3.14
CA LEU A 189 -2.42 7.84 4.43
C LEU A 189 -1.72 7.03 5.51
N SER A 190 -0.93 7.69 6.33
CA SER A 190 -0.28 7.10 7.51
C SER A 190 -0.86 7.67 8.79
N GLY A 191 -1.03 6.81 9.80
CA GLY A 191 -1.57 7.23 11.08
C GLY A 191 -3.08 7.54 11.02
N LYS A 192 -3.46 8.72 11.47
CA LYS A 192 -4.85 9.13 11.71
C LYS A 192 -5.48 9.94 10.58
N GLY A 193 -6.77 10.21 10.71
CA GLY A 193 -7.51 11.23 9.96
C GLY A 193 -8.08 10.76 8.62
N ILE A 194 -8.35 11.71 7.74
CA ILE A 194 -8.98 11.47 6.44
C ILE A 194 -8.13 12.11 5.34
N ALA A 195 -7.79 11.33 4.33
CA ALA A 195 -7.17 11.78 3.09
C ALA A 195 -8.11 11.52 1.91
N ARG A 196 -8.26 12.51 1.03
CA ARG A 196 -9.05 12.44 -0.19
C ARG A 196 -8.16 12.72 -1.39
N PHE A 197 -8.30 11.90 -2.45
CA PHE A 197 -7.52 12.01 -3.67
C PHE A 197 -8.46 11.98 -4.87
N ARG A 198 -8.23 12.89 -5.82
CA ARG A 198 -8.92 12.92 -7.11
C ARG A 198 -7.99 13.37 -8.23
N ASP A 199 -8.44 13.29 -9.46
CA ASP A 199 -7.69 13.74 -10.64
C ASP A 199 -6.27 13.12 -10.71
N ILE A 200 -6.19 11.83 -10.36
CA ILE A 200 -4.92 11.09 -10.32
C ILE A 200 -4.47 10.82 -11.75
N THR A 201 -3.25 11.24 -12.09
CA THR A 201 -2.64 10.95 -13.40
C THR A 201 -1.26 10.33 -13.23
N PHE A 202 -0.90 9.43 -14.15
CA PHE A 202 0.43 8.85 -14.26
C PHE A 202 0.87 8.92 -15.72
N THR A 203 1.90 9.72 -16.01
CA THR A 203 2.32 10.03 -17.38
C THR A 203 3.83 10.07 -17.53
N LYS A 204 4.32 9.83 -18.74
CA LYS A 204 5.70 10.19 -19.10
C LYS A 204 5.83 11.70 -19.22
N VAL A 205 6.97 12.22 -18.80
CA VAL A 205 7.31 13.64 -18.96
C VAL A 205 8.72 13.77 -19.53
N ASP A 206 9.02 14.93 -20.06
CA ASP A 206 10.36 15.25 -20.56
C ASP A 206 11.40 15.26 -19.42
N LYS A 207 12.64 14.91 -19.72
CA LYS A 207 13.72 14.88 -18.73
C LYS A 207 14.14 16.28 -18.22
N SER A 208 13.66 17.35 -18.85
CA SER A 208 13.80 18.71 -18.31
C SER A 208 12.94 18.98 -17.09
N VAL A 209 11.86 18.18 -16.87
CA VAL A 209 11.06 18.26 -15.65
C VAL A 209 11.89 17.73 -14.47
N PRO A 210 12.12 18.53 -13.41
CA PRO A 210 12.97 18.11 -12.30
C PRO A 210 12.41 16.86 -11.59
N ILE A 211 13.30 15.94 -11.19
CA ILE A 211 12.91 14.84 -10.30
C ILE A 211 12.57 15.36 -8.90
N SER A 212 11.58 14.75 -8.26
CA SER A 212 11.07 15.20 -6.97
C SER A 212 12.00 14.92 -5.80
N ALA A 213 12.65 13.76 -5.78
CA ALA A 213 13.64 13.43 -4.77
C ALA A 213 15.03 13.76 -5.28
N ARG A 214 15.71 14.72 -4.69
CA ARG A 214 17.16 14.82 -4.83
C ARG A 214 17.77 13.65 -4.07
N ARG A 215 18.68 12.90 -4.70
CA ARG A 215 19.59 12.02 -3.94
C ARG A 215 20.34 12.90 -2.95
N LEU A 216 20.01 12.78 -1.66
CA LEU A 216 20.73 13.51 -0.61
C LEU A 216 22.13 12.92 -0.36
N TYR A 217 22.35 11.71 -0.82
CA TYR A 217 23.59 10.97 -0.65
C TYR A 217 24.04 10.41 -1.99
N GLY A 218 25.19 10.86 -2.46
CA GLY A 218 25.83 10.40 -3.69
C GLY A 218 25.73 11.44 -4.80
N GLY A 219 26.69 12.34 -4.86
CA GLY A 219 27.11 12.99 -6.09
C GLY A 219 27.75 11.94 -7.02
N ASP A 220 28.00 12.31 -8.26
CA ASP A 220 28.68 11.44 -9.24
C ASP A 220 30.12 11.11 -8.80
N GLU A 221 30.67 11.88 -7.84
CA GLU A 221 31.98 11.66 -7.25
C GLU A 221 31.93 11.72 -5.71
N PRO A 222 32.82 10.98 -5.02
CA PRO A 222 32.97 11.06 -3.58
C PRO A 222 33.36 12.48 -3.13
N THR A 223 32.69 12.99 -2.10
CA THR A 223 33.00 14.30 -1.51
C THR A 223 33.35 14.14 -0.06
N ASN A 224 34.12 15.13 0.48
CA ASN A 224 34.47 15.21 1.88
C ASN A 224 35.14 13.96 2.47
N LEU A 225 36.05 13.31 1.72
CA LEU A 225 36.79 12.14 2.18
C LEU A 225 37.72 12.46 3.38
N GLY A 226 37.98 13.71 3.65
CA GLY A 226 38.77 14.20 4.80
C GLY A 226 37.96 14.48 6.06
N PHE A 227 36.64 14.24 6.03
CA PHE A 227 35.72 14.48 7.18
C PHE A 227 35.79 15.93 7.74
N ASN A 228 35.99 16.94 6.91
CA ASN A 228 36.07 18.36 7.29
C ASN A 228 34.69 19.00 7.38
#